data_9f618d5cca512f3ad69112a5c2b2e955
#
_entry.id   9f618d5cca512f3ad69112a5c2b2e955
#
_cell.length_a   1.000
_cell.length_b   1.000
_cell.length_c   1.000
_cell.angle_alpha   90.00
_cell.angle_beta   90.00
_cell.angle_gamma   90.00
#
_symmetry.space_group_name_H-M   'P 1'
#
loop_
_entity.id
_entity.type
_entity.pdbx_description
1 polymer ?
#
loop_
_entity_poly.entity_id
_entity_poly.type
_entity_poly.pdbx_seq_one_letter_code
_entity_poly.pdbx_strand_id
1 'polypeptide(L)'
;MRTKLTALENQKTWSLVSLPPHYRPIGSKWVFRIKYKSDGTVEWYKARLVAKGFNQQEGLDYHEIFAPVAKLTTVRCLLALAAVRNWPLFQMDVNNVFHHGDLHEEVYMTPPSGLCRQGEKVICRLHKSLYGLKQAPRNWFAKFSEAIKMTRFSQSHSDHSLFVQEKGSTLTIVLIYVDDIIITGNNDSAIQDIKLFLQKQFHIKDLGKLKYFLRLESGKIKGWNSYISTKIHTGNHLASMLI
;
A
#
# COMPACT_ATOMS: atom_id res chain seq x y z
N MET A 1 -21.29 -0.83 -4.65
CA MET A 1 -21.31 0.28 -3.67
C MET A 1 -21.78 -0.20 -2.29
N ARG A 2 -22.96 -0.78 -2.14
CA ARG A 2 -23.48 -1.31 -0.85
C ARG A 2 -22.51 -2.26 -0.15
N THR A 3 -22.04 -3.31 -0.83
CA THR A 3 -21.06 -4.27 -0.29
C THR A 3 -19.81 -3.59 0.27
N LYS A 4 -19.34 -2.50 -0.37
CA LYS A 4 -18.18 -1.77 0.10
C LYS A 4 -18.47 -0.92 1.34
N LEU A 5 -19.68 -0.33 1.43
CA LEU A 5 -20.13 0.38 2.63
C LEU A 5 -20.18 -0.57 3.82
N THR A 6 -20.88 -1.70 3.68
CA THR A 6 -20.97 -2.72 4.75
C THR A 6 -19.58 -3.19 5.21
N ALA A 7 -18.65 -3.37 4.27
CA ALA A 7 -17.27 -3.75 4.63
C ALA A 7 -16.54 -2.66 5.44
N LEU A 8 -16.75 -1.38 5.12
CA LEU A 8 -16.17 -0.25 5.86
C LEU A 8 -16.81 -0.09 7.26
N GLU A 9 -18.11 -0.31 7.37
CA GLU A 9 -18.82 -0.31 8.65
C GLU A 9 -18.35 -1.47 9.55
N ASN A 10 -18.26 -2.68 9.01
CA ASN A 10 -17.76 -3.84 9.74
C ASN A 10 -16.32 -3.64 10.24
N GLN A 11 -15.49 -2.90 9.49
CA GLN A 11 -14.14 -2.51 9.89
C GLN A 11 -14.10 -1.35 10.89
N LYS A 12 -15.28 -0.84 11.32
CA LYS A 12 -15.40 0.31 12.21
C LYS A 12 -14.61 1.53 11.70
N THR A 13 -14.70 1.79 10.38
CA THR A 13 -13.94 2.89 9.74
C THR A 13 -14.38 4.24 10.28
N TRP A 14 -15.66 4.37 10.69
CA TRP A 14 -16.24 5.58 11.30
C TRP A 14 -17.32 5.24 12.32
N SER A 15 -17.69 6.24 13.10
CA SER A 15 -18.95 6.28 13.84
C SER A 15 -19.80 7.45 13.35
N LEU A 16 -21.15 7.30 13.40
CA LEU A 16 -22.08 8.38 13.08
C LEU A 16 -22.29 9.21 14.33
N VAL A 17 -22.05 10.51 14.25
CA VAL A 17 -22.13 11.46 15.36
C VAL A 17 -22.78 12.77 14.90
N SER A 18 -23.23 13.60 15.84
CA SER A 18 -23.54 14.99 15.56
C SER A 18 -22.23 15.77 15.38
N LEU A 19 -22.19 16.72 14.43
CA LEU A 19 -20.99 17.53 14.21
C LEU A 19 -20.74 18.41 15.44
N PRO A 20 -19.55 18.32 16.07
CA PRO A 20 -19.20 19.21 17.16
C PRO A 20 -19.06 20.66 16.68
N PRO A 21 -19.32 21.66 17.55
CA PRO A 21 -19.11 23.06 17.21
C PRO A 21 -17.64 23.28 16.83
N HIS A 22 -17.40 24.21 15.91
CA HIS A 22 -16.07 24.58 15.37
C HIS A 22 -15.42 23.59 14.40
N TYR A 23 -15.94 22.38 14.22
CA TYR A 23 -15.44 21.46 13.18
C TYR A 23 -16.14 21.65 11.84
N ARG A 24 -15.39 21.44 10.75
CA ARG A 24 -15.93 21.43 9.38
C ARG A 24 -15.71 20.04 8.79
N PRO A 25 -16.76 19.33 8.36
CA PRO A 25 -16.58 18.03 7.78
C PRO A 25 -15.98 18.15 6.39
N ILE A 26 -15.00 17.29 6.10
CA ILE A 26 -14.49 17.12 4.75
C ILE A 26 -15.50 16.37 3.89
N GLY A 27 -15.50 16.62 2.60
CA GLY A 27 -16.39 15.91 1.69
C GLY A 27 -15.92 14.46 1.43
N SER A 28 -16.81 13.68 0.87
CA SER A 28 -16.51 12.35 0.34
C SER A 28 -16.96 12.21 -1.11
N LYS A 29 -16.39 11.26 -1.85
CA LYS A 29 -16.83 10.89 -3.20
C LYS A 29 -16.56 9.42 -3.48
N TRP A 30 -17.39 8.83 -4.33
CA TRP A 30 -17.12 7.54 -4.93
C TRP A 30 -16.31 7.71 -6.21
N VAL A 31 -15.26 6.92 -6.34
CA VAL A 31 -14.46 6.80 -7.55
C VAL A 31 -14.67 5.41 -8.12
N PHE A 32 -15.19 5.34 -9.34
CA PHE A 32 -15.45 4.10 -10.04
C PHE A 32 -14.38 3.86 -11.10
N ARG A 33 -13.94 2.61 -11.23
CA ARG A 33 -13.02 2.18 -12.26
C ARG A 33 -13.46 0.82 -12.81
N ILE A 34 -13.44 0.71 -14.13
CA ILE A 34 -13.64 -0.57 -14.82
C ILE A 34 -12.28 -1.25 -14.93
N LYS A 35 -12.24 -2.51 -14.57
CA LYS A 35 -11.09 -3.40 -14.81
C LYS A 35 -11.40 -4.28 -15.99
N TYR A 36 -10.43 -4.40 -16.90
CA TYR A 36 -10.54 -5.22 -18.10
C TYR A 36 -9.58 -6.40 -18.00
N LYS A 37 -9.99 -7.53 -18.57
CA LYS A 37 -9.11 -8.67 -18.82
C LYS A 37 -8.16 -8.35 -19.97
N SER A 38 -7.18 -9.23 -20.20
CA SER A 38 -6.22 -9.12 -21.32
C SER A 38 -6.89 -9.17 -22.71
N ASP A 39 -8.07 -9.79 -22.80
CA ASP A 39 -8.89 -9.88 -24.03
C ASP A 39 -9.75 -8.64 -24.28
N GLY A 40 -9.69 -7.61 -23.40
CA GLY A 40 -10.46 -6.38 -23.49
C GLY A 40 -11.88 -6.46 -22.91
N THR A 41 -12.33 -7.63 -22.46
CA THR A 41 -13.63 -7.76 -21.79
C THR A 41 -13.60 -7.21 -20.38
N VAL A 42 -14.75 -6.73 -19.88
CA VAL A 42 -14.87 -6.24 -18.51
C VAL A 42 -14.67 -7.40 -17.53
N GLU A 43 -13.66 -7.26 -16.67
CA GLU A 43 -13.40 -8.21 -15.60
C GLU A 43 -14.29 -7.92 -14.38
N TRP A 44 -14.27 -6.67 -13.90
CA TRP A 44 -15.06 -6.21 -12.76
C TRP A 44 -15.07 -4.70 -12.59
N TYR A 45 -16.04 -4.22 -11.82
CA TYR A 45 -16.19 -2.80 -11.47
C TYR A 45 -15.61 -2.56 -10.09
N LYS A 46 -14.63 -1.64 -9.99
CA LYS A 46 -14.01 -1.25 -8.73
C LYS A 46 -14.57 0.08 -8.25
N ALA A 47 -15.13 0.10 -7.04
CA ALA A 47 -15.56 1.32 -6.37
C ALA A 47 -14.62 1.61 -5.18
N ARG A 48 -14.14 2.85 -5.09
CA ARG A 48 -13.39 3.35 -3.94
C ARG A 48 -14.10 4.55 -3.33
N LEU A 49 -14.28 4.53 -2.02
CA LEU A 49 -14.65 5.72 -1.27
C LEU A 49 -13.39 6.55 -1.04
N VAL A 50 -13.45 7.82 -1.39
CA VAL A 50 -12.32 8.75 -1.30
C VAL A 50 -12.77 9.98 -0.51
N ALA A 51 -12.06 10.30 0.56
CA ALA A 51 -12.22 11.55 1.28
C ALA A 51 -11.65 12.72 0.45
N LYS A 52 -12.27 13.90 0.54
CA LYS A 52 -11.78 15.10 -0.14
C LYS A 52 -10.72 15.79 0.73
N GLY A 53 -9.57 15.14 0.92
CA GLY A 53 -8.50 15.59 1.80
C GLY A 53 -7.88 16.93 1.42
N PHE A 54 -8.11 17.42 0.20
CA PHE A 54 -7.69 18.78 -0.18
C PHE A 54 -8.39 19.88 0.62
N ASN A 55 -9.51 19.56 1.29
CA ASN A 55 -10.20 20.47 2.20
C ASN A 55 -9.66 20.41 3.63
N GLN A 56 -8.74 19.50 3.95
CA GLN A 56 -8.14 19.38 5.27
C GLN A 56 -7.24 20.58 5.60
N GLN A 57 -7.31 21.03 6.84
CA GLN A 57 -6.52 22.13 7.39
C GLN A 57 -5.39 21.58 8.26
N GLU A 58 -4.17 22.08 8.04
CA GLU A 58 -3.01 21.76 8.87
C GLU A 58 -3.20 22.30 10.29
N GLY A 59 -2.74 21.54 11.27
CA GLY A 59 -2.89 21.87 12.68
C GLY A 59 -4.27 21.51 13.27
N LEU A 60 -5.28 21.22 12.43
CA LEU A 60 -6.62 20.83 12.87
C LEU A 60 -6.95 19.39 12.43
N ASP A 61 -6.92 19.10 11.13
CA ASP A 61 -7.29 17.80 10.57
C ASP A 61 -6.08 16.87 10.43
N TYR A 62 -4.88 17.40 10.39
CA TYR A 62 -3.62 16.67 10.35
C TYR A 62 -2.46 17.54 10.84
N HIS A 63 -1.43 16.91 11.39
CA HIS A 63 -0.20 17.58 11.81
C HIS A 63 0.97 17.24 10.88
N GLU A 64 1.07 16.00 10.46
CA GLU A 64 2.16 15.53 9.63
C GLU A 64 1.64 14.55 8.57
N ILE A 65 2.18 14.67 7.35
CA ILE A 65 1.74 13.88 6.19
C ILE A 65 2.85 13.03 5.60
N PHE A 66 4.11 13.28 5.96
CA PHE A 66 5.24 12.60 5.36
C PHE A 66 5.22 11.10 5.65
N ALA A 67 5.33 10.31 4.59
CA ALA A 67 5.52 8.88 4.63
C ALA A 67 6.77 8.52 3.83
N PRO A 68 7.66 7.66 4.35
CA PRO A 68 8.75 7.13 3.56
C PRO A 68 8.23 6.41 2.30
N VAL A 69 8.84 6.71 1.18
CA VAL A 69 8.60 6.03 -0.10
C VAL A 69 9.94 5.48 -0.57
N ALA A 70 9.96 4.22 -1.02
CA ALA A 70 11.18 3.58 -1.47
C ALA A 70 11.88 4.39 -2.57
N LYS A 71 13.17 4.67 -2.36
CA LYS A 71 13.99 5.34 -3.36
C LYS A 71 14.20 4.41 -4.55
N LEU A 72 14.11 4.92 -5.76
CA LEU A 72 14.34 4.10 -6.95
C LEU A 72 15.72 3.45 -6.97
N THR A 73 16.72 4.15 -6.42
CA THR A 73 18.08 3.60 -6.23
C THR A 73 18.08 2.39 -5.31
N THR A 74 17.37 2.43 -4.18
CA THR A 74 17.21 1.29 -3.26
C THR A 74 16.54 0.10 -3.95
N VAL A 75 15.47 0.35 -4.71
CA VAL A 75 14.80 -0.69 -5.50
C VAL A 75 15.79 -1.34 -6.47
N ARG A 76 16.51 -0.56 -7.28
CA ARG A 76 17.48 -1.07 -8.26
C ARG A 76 18.62 -1.86 -7.59
N CYS A 77 19.17 -1.36 -6.48
CA CYS A 77 20.21 -2.05 -5.72
C CYS A 77 19.70 -3.39 -5.17
N LEU A 78 18.48 -3.43 -4.63
CA LEU A 78 17.87 -4.66 -4.10
C LEU A 78 17.68 -5.70 -5.20
N LEU A 79 17.13 -5.29 -6.35
CA LEU A 79 16.94 -6.17 -7.49
C LEU A 79 18.27 -6.69 -8.04
N ALA A 80 19.29 -5.83 -8.17
CA ALA A 80 20.64 -6.22 -8.61
C ALA A 80 21.30 -7.20 -7.64
N LEU A 81 21.21 -6.93 -6.33
CA LEU A 81 21.71 -7.82 -5.29
C LEU A 81 21.05 -9.20 -5.36
N ALA A 82 19.72 -9.23 -5.45
CA ALA A 82 18.99 -10.49 -5.56
C ALA A 82 19.38 -11.27 -6.83
N ALA A 83 19.59 -10.58 -7.96
CA ALA A 83 20.04 -11.18 -9.20
C ALA A 83 21.45 -11.80 -9.06
N VAL A 84 22.41 -11.05 -8.54
CA VAL A 84 23.82 -11.53 -8.36
C VAL A 84 23.89 -12.68 -7.36
N ARG A 85 23.07 -12.65 -6.32
CA ARG A 85 23.03 -13.69 -5.27
C ARG A 85 22.09 -14.85 -5.58
N ASN A 86 21.40 -14.82 -6.73
CA ASN A 86 20.36 -15.80 -7.10
C ASN A 86 19.27 -15.94 -6.04
N TRP A 87 18.93 -14.85 -5.34
CA TRP A 87 17.86 -14.84 -4.36
C TRP A 87 16.51 -14.73 -5.03
N PRO A 88 15.47 -15.44 -4.52
CA PRO A 88 14.14 -15.29 -5.03
C PRO A 88 13.57 -13.92 -4.65
N LEU A 89 12.80 -13.32 -5.57
CA LEU A 89 12.08 -12.08 -5.35
C LEU A 89 10.59 -12.39 -5.36
N PHE A 90 9.89 -12.00 -4.32
CA PHE A 90 8.43 -12.15 -4.20
C PHE A 90 7.75 -10.79 -4.10
N GLN A 91 6.56 -10.70 -4.65
CA GLN A 91 5.73 -9.51 -4.59
C GLN A 91 4.43 -9.81 -3.86
N MET A 92 4.03 -8.88 -3.00
CA MET A 92 2.74 -8.90 -2.32
C MET A 92 2.03 -7.56 -2.53
N ASP A 93 0.70 -7.56 -2.61
CA ASP A 93 -0.16 -6.38 -2.79
C ASP A 93 -1.12 -6.23 -1.61
N VAL A 94 -1.13 -5.05 -1.01
CA VAL A 94 -1.96 -4.76 0.17
C VAL A 94 -3.33 -4.25 -0.27
N ASN A 95 -4.35 -5.02 0.01
CA ASN A 95 -5.72 -4.60 -0.31
C ASN A 95 -6.20 -3.49 0.61
N ASN A 96 -6.72 -2.40 0.00
CA ASN A 96 -7.25 -1.23 0.73
C ASN A 96 -6.27 -0.67 1.76
N VAL A 97 -5.03 -0.56 1.35
CA VAL A 97 -3.84 -0.23 2.15
C VAL A 97 -4.09 0.83 3.25
N PHE A 98 -4.73 1.94 2.93
CA PHE A 98 -4.93 3.03 3.89
C PHE A 98 -5.93 2.70 5.01
N HIS A 99 -6.84 1.75 4.81
CA HIS A 99 -7.81 1.34 5.85
C HIS A 99 -7.15 0.58 7.01
N HIS A 100 -5.89 0.16 6.85
CA HIS A 100 -5.13 -0.46 7.94
C HIS A 100 -4.50 0.57 8.88
N GLY A 101 -4.30 1.82 8.41
CA GLY A 101 -3.77 2.90 9.22
C GLY A 101 -4.82 3.43 10.21
N ASP A 102 -4.47 3.47 11.50
CA ASP A 102 -5.30 4.09 12.53
C ASP A 102 -5.24 5.62 12.36
N LEU A 103 -6.36 6.28 12.63
CA LEU A 103 -6.47 7.73 12.56
C LEU A 103 -6.57 8.27 13.98
N HIS A 104 -5.56 9.01 14.43
CA HIS A 104 -5.49 9.56 15.77
C HIS A 104 -6.08 10.97 15.85
N GLU A 105 -6.06 11.69 14.75
CA GLU A 105 -6.64 13.03 14.64
C GLU A 105 -8.15 12.96 14.53
N GLU A 106 -8.84 13.96 15.07
CA GLU A 106 -10.28 14.10 14.96
C GLU A 106 -10.67 14.63 13.58
N VAL A 107 -10.99 13.72 12.67
CA VAL A 107 -11.44 14.07 11.31
C VAL A 107 -12.91 13.70 11.13
N TYR A 108 -13.68 14.66 10.68
CA TYR A 108 -15.09 14.52 10.39
C TYR A 108 -15.33 14.56 8.88
N MET A 109 -16.14 13.63 8.38
CA MET A 109 -16.43 13.50 6.94
C MET A 109 -17.93 13.46 6.70
N THR A 110 -18.40 14.16 5.66
CA THR A 110 -19.80 14.04 5.23
C THR A 110 -20.11 12.58 4.87
N PRO A 111 -21.24 12.03 5.31
CA PRO A 111 -21.63 10.67 4.99
C PRO A 111 -21.58 10.43 3.48
N PRO A 112 -20.98 9.31 3.03
CA PRO A 112 -20.99 8.98 1.61
C PRO A 112 -22.40 8.65 1.13
N SER A 113 -22.67 8.91 -0.14
CA SER A 113 -23.96 8.58 -0.75
C SER A 113 -24.31 7.12 -0.52
N GLY A 114 -25.52 6.87 0.00
CA GLY A 114 -26.04 5.54 0.30
C GLY A 114 -25.79 5.05 1.72
N LEU A 115 -25.16 5.83 2.59
CA LEU A 115 -24.97 5.49 4.01
C LEU A 115 -26.15 5.96 4.87
N CYS A 116 -26.54 7.22 4.73
CA CYS A 116 -27.60 7.82 5.53
C CYS A 116 -28.83 8.14 4.68
N ARG A 117 -30.01 8.27 5.31
CA ARG A 117 -31.23 8.76 4.67
C ARG A 117 -31.14 10.27 4.46
N GLN A 118 -31.84 10.76 3.46
CA GLN A 118 -31.90 12.18 3.18
C GLN A 118 -32.58 12.91 4.35
N GLY A 119 -31.91 13.96 4.88
CA GLY A 119 -32.40 14.75 6.02
C GLY A 119 -31.79 14.38 7.38
N GLU A 120 -31.08 13.27 7.51
CA GLU A 120 -30.36 12.95 8.74
C GLU A 120 -29.15 13.90 8.94
N LYS A 121 -29.13 14.62 10.07
CA LYS A 121 -28.04 15.55 10.46
C LYS A 121 -26.92 14.81 11.19
N VAL A 122 -26.34 13.79 10.54
CA VAL A 122 -25.23 13.01 11.11
C VAL A 122 -23.99 13.15 10.24
N ILE A 123 -22.83 12.98 10.86
CA ILE A 123 -21.50 13.08 10.24
C ILE A 123 -20.70 11.83 10.60
N CYS A 124 -19.82 11.40 9.73
CA CYS A 124 -18.86 10.33 10.01
C CYS A 124 -17.65 10.88 10.77
N ARG A 125 -17.47 10.49 12.03
CA ARG A 125 -16.18 10.63 12.73
C ARG A 125 -15.30 9.47 12.30
N LEU A 126 -14.19 9.75 11.64
CA LEU A 126 -13.28 8.73 11.13
C LEU A 126 -12.40 8.15 12.24
N HIS A 127 -12.23 6.82 12.25
CA HIS A 127 -11.34 6.07 13.14
C HIS A 127 -10.20 5.41 12.38
N LYS A 128 -10.38 5.21 11.07
CA LYS A 128 -9.41 4.62 10.15
C LYS A 128 -9.12 5.57 9.01
N SER A 129 -7.90 5.52 8.51
CA SER A 129 -7.54 6.28 7.33
C SER A 129 -8.32 5.83 6.10
N LEU A 130 -8.64 6.77 5.22
CA LEU A 130 -9.30 6.56 3.95
C LEU A 130 -8.45 7.09 2.80
N TYR A 131 -8.69 6.57 1.60
CA TYR A 131 -8.13 7.15 0.39
C TYR A 131 -8.47 8.65 0.32
N GLY A 132 -7.47 9.45 -0.03
CA GLY A 132 -7.60 10.89 -0.20
C GLY A 132 -7.30 11.73 1.06
N LEU A 133 -7.21 11.14 2.25
CA LEU A 133 -6.69 11.84 3.42
C LEU A 133 -5.19 12.09 3.25
N LYS A 134 -4.73 13.28 3.64
CA LYS A 134 -3.32 13.70 3.51
C LYS A 134 -2.38 12.82 4.34
N GLN A 135 -2.78 12.44 5.56
CA GLN A 135 -1.99 11.62 6.48
C GLN A 135 -2.14 10.09 6.25
N ALA A 136 -3.02 9.65 5.34
CA ALA A 136 -3.27 8.22 5.16
C ALA A 136 -2.02 7.40 4.80
N PRO A 137 -1.10 7.87 3.93
CA PRO A 137 0.15 7.16 3.65
C PRO A 137 1.04 7.01 4.89
N ARG A 138 1.13 8.07 5.72
CA ARG A 138 1.91 8.08 6.96
C ARG A 138 1.36 7.08 7.98
N ASN A 139 0.05 7.10 8.20
CA ASN A 139 -0.60 6.22 9.16
C ASN A 139 -0.47 4.74 8.76
N TRP A 140 -0.60 4.44 7.47
CA TRP A 140 -0.33 3.11 6.95
C TRP A 140 1.12 2.68 7.17
N PHE A 141 2.08 3.53 6.78
CA PHE A 141 3.50 3.24 6.93
C PHE A 141 3.88 3.00 8.41
N ALA A 142 3.35 3.81 9.32
CA ALA A 142 3.56 3.64 10.76
C ALA A 142 3.05 2.27 11.24
N LYS A 143 1.82 1.89 10.85
CA LYS A 143 1.22 0.60 11.20
C LYS A 143 2.01 -0.60 10.66
N PHE A 144 2.44 -0.51 9.40
CA PHE A 144 3.29 -1.53 8.79
C PHE A 144 4.65 -1.64 9.50
N SER A 145 5.27 -0.48 9.74
CA SER A 145 6.58 -0.39 10.40
C SER A 145 6.56 -0.97 11.82
N GLU A 146 5.51 -0.69 12.57
CA GLU A 146 5.28 -1.29 13.89
C GLU A 146 5.19 -2.83 13.80
N ALA A 147 4.31 -3.32 12.93
CA ALA A 147 4.09 -4.76 12.78
C ALA A 147 5.36 -5.52 12.36
N ILE A 148 6.11 -4.99 11.38
CA ILE A 148 7.30 -5.70 10.89
C ILE A 148 8.44 -5.69 11.93
N LYS A 149 8.57 -4.62 12.73
CA LYS A 149 9.55 -4.54 13.82
C LYS A 149 9.27 -5.55 14.94
N MET A 150 8.02 -5.94 15.17
CA MET A 150 7.69 -7.02 16.11
C MET A 150 8.33 -8.35 15.71
N THR A 151 8.62 -8.56 14.44
CA THR A 151 9.29 -9.77 13.93
C THR A 151 10.82 -9.64 13.89
N ARG A 152 11.39 -8.66 14.59
CA ARG A 152 12.84 -8.38 14.72
C ARG A 152 13.50 -7.90 13.41
N PHE A 153 12.75 -7.31 12.49
CA PHE A 153 13.34 -6.56 11.39
C PHE A 153 13.83 -5.20 11.88
N SER A 154 15.00 -4.82 11.41
CA SER A 154 15.57 -3.49 11.60
C SER A 154 15.27 -2.62 10.39
N GLN A 155 14.83 -1.39 10.63
CA GLN A 155 14.59 -0.40 9.58
C GLN A 155 15.91 0.22 9.13
N SER A 156 16.12 0.34 7.83
CA SER A 156 17.33 0.98 7.28
C SER A 156 17.33 2.48 7.52
N HIS A 157 18.47 3.03 7.93
CA HIS A 157 18.67 4.48 8.06
C HIS A 157 18.78 5.19 6.70
N SER A 158 19.28 4.51 5.68
CA SER A 158 19.47 5.09 4.34
C SER A 158 18.16 5.21 3.56
N ASP A 159 17.23 4.28 3.79
CA ASP A 159 15.89 4.27 3.20
C ASP A 159 14.92 3.62 4.18
N HIS A 160 14.08 4.42 4.79
CA HIS A 160 13.15 3.96 5.82
C HIS A 160 12.10 2.97 5.31
N SER A 161 11.92 2.84 4.00
CA SER A 161 11.02 1.83 3.41
C SER A 161 11.64 0.44 3.31
N LEU A 162 12.95 0.31 3.62
CA LEU A 162 13.69 -0.94 3.61
C LEU A 162 13.84 -1.49 5.03
N PHE A 163 13.49 -2.76 5.19
CA PHE A 163 13.61 -3.49 6.45
C PHE A 163 14.46 -4.73 6.23
N VAL A 164 15.37 -5.00 7.15
CA VAL A 164 16.33 -6.10 7.09
C VAL A 164 16.27 -6.92 8.35
N GLN A 165 16.22 -8.23 8.22
CA GLN A 165 16.40 -9.16 9.32
C GLN A 165 17.62 -10.04 9.03
N GLU A 166 18.56 -10.02 9.97
CA GLU A 166 19.72 -10.89 9.96
C GLU A 166 19.64 -11.86 11.16
N LYS A 167 19.71 -13.16 10.88
CA LYS A 167 19.62 -14.21 11.90
C LYS A 167 20.67 -15.28 11.58
N GLY A 168 21.83 -15.18 12.21
CA GLY A 168 23.00 -16.00 11.85
C GLY A 168 23.41 -15.75 10.41
N SER A 169 23.43 -16.79 9.58
CA SER A 169 23.71 -16.68 8.13
C SER A 169 22.49 -16.36 7.27
N THR A 170 21.29 -16.30 7.88
CA THR A 170 20.06 -16.01 7.17
C THR A 170 19.82 -14.50 7.08
N LEU A 171 19.60 -14.01 5.86
CA LEU A 171 19.27 -12.63 5.57
C LEU A 171 17.91 -12.58 4.84
N THR A 172 16.99 -11.79 5.39
CA THR A 172 15.69 -11.52 4.77
C THR A 172 15.50 -10.01 4.67
N ILE A 173 15.07 -9.55 3.50
CA ILE A 173 14.88 -8.13 3.19
C ILE A 173 13.45 -7.91 2.74
N VAL A 174 12.83 -6.87 3.28
CA VAL A 174 11.47 -6.43 2.93
C VAL A 174 11.55 -4.97 2.52
N LEU A 175 11.03 -4.64 1.34
CA LEU A 175 10.92 -3.28 0.82
C LEU A 175 9.44 -2.97 0.62
N ILE A 176 8.96 -1.87 1.21
CA ILE A 176 7.59 -1.40 1.04
C ILE A 176 7.52 -0.18 0.13
N TYR A 177 6.63 -0.22 -0.84
CA TYR A 177 6.31 0.90 -1.73
C TYR A 177 4.80 1.08 -1.78
N VAL A 178 4.26 1.91 -0.89
CA VAL A 178 2.83 2.17 -0.69
C VAL A 178 2.04 0.88 -0.44
N ASP A 179 1.41 0.30 -1.45
CA ASP A 179 0.60 -0.93 -1.41
C ASP A 179 1.38 -2.17 -1.89
N ASP A 180 2.52 -1.99 -2.53
CA ASP A 180 3.40 -3.06 -2.99
C ASP A 180 4.50 -3.38 -1.97
N ILE A 181 4.74 -4.67 -1.75
CA ILE A 181 5.82 -5.17 -0.88
C ILE A 181 6.68 -6.14 -1.68
N ILE A 182 8.00 -5.92 -1.69
CA ILE A 182 8.98 -6.87 -2.20
C ILE A 182 9.65 -7.59 -1.04
N ILE A 183 9.78 -8.90 -1.14
CA ILE A 183 10.48 -9.74 -0.17
C ILE A 183 11.54 -10.57 -0.89
N THR A 184 12.75 -10.58 -0.34
CA THR A 184 13.87 -11.38 -0.85
C THR A 184 14.79 -11.83 0.27
N GLY A 185 15.71 -12.75 -0.01
CA GLY A 185 16.66 -13.24 0.96
C GLY A 185 17.30 -14.56 0.52
N ASN A 186 18.16 -15.11 1.37
CA ASN A 186 18.89 -16.35 1.11
C ASN A 186 18.25 -17.61 1.75
N ASN A 187 17.07 -17.47 2.33
CA ASN A 187 16.38 -18.58 3.01
C ASN A 187 14.87 -18.56 2.72
N ASP A 188 14.39 -19.56 1.99
CA ASP A 188 12.99 -19.64 1.56
C ASP A 188 12.03 -19.80 2.73
N SER A 189 12.41 -20.54 3.80
CA SER A 189 11.57 -20.70 4.99
C SER A 189 11.35 -19.35 5.68
N ALA A 190 12.41 -18.58 5.92
CA ALA A 190 12.31 -17.25 6.52
C ALA A 190 11.46 -16.28 5.67
N ILE A 191 11.54 -16.39 4.34
CA ILE A 191 10.68 -15.63 3.42
C ILE A 191 9.22 -16.05 3.58
N GLN A 192 8.92 -17.34 3.67
CA GLN A 192 7.54 -17.81 3.86
C GLN A 192 7.00 -17.39 5.24
N ASP A 193 7.79 -17.46 6.29
CA ASP A 193 7.38 -17.05 7.63
C ASP A 193 6.95 -15.57 7.67
N ILE A 194 7.73 -14.68 7.06
CA ILE A 194 7.35 -13.25 7.02
C ILE A 194 6.13 -13.01 6.12
N LYS A 195 5.98 -13.73 5.00
CA LYS A 195 4.78 -13.65 4.15
C LYS A 195 3.52 -14.04 4.93
N LEU A 196 3.55 -15.17 5.64
CA LEU A 196 2.44 -15.66 6.47
C LEU A 196 2.13 -14.67 7.61
N PHE A 197 3.15 -14.15 8.27
CA PHE A 197 2.96 -13.12 9.29
C PHE A 197 2.24 -11.90 8.74
N LEU A 198 2.72 -11.33 7.62
CA LEU A 198 2.12 -10.16 7.01
C LEU A 198 0.68 -10.42 6.52
N GLN A 199 0.40 -11.60 5.97
CA GLN A 199 -0.96 -11.99 5.56
C GLN A 199 -1.92 -12.11 6.76
N LYS A 200 -1.43 -12.54 7.93
CA LYS A 200 -2.21 -12.61 9.16
C LYS A 200 -2.52 -11.23 9.73
N GLN A 201 -1.58 -10.29 9.62
CA GLN A 201 -1.74 -8.92 10.14
C GLN A 201 -2.58 -8.02 9.23
N PHE A 202 -2.46 -8.22 7.92
CA PHE A 202 -3.04 -7.35 6.91
C PHE A 202 -3.74 -8.17 5.81
N HIS A 203 -4.69 -7.57 5.12
CA HIS A 203 -5.34 -8.20 3.96
C HIS A 203 -4.41 -8.11 2.73
N ILE A 204 -3.40 -8.97 2.68
CA ILE A 204 -2.36 -8.98 1.66
C ILE A 204 -2.56 -10.16 0.70
N LYS A 205 -2.48 -9.86 -0.59
CA LYS A 205 -2.45 -10.87 -1.64
C LYS A 205 -1.00 -11.18 -2.02
N ASP A 206 -0.61 -12.44 -1.96
CA ASP A 206 0.65 -12.91 -2.52
C ASP A 206 0.52 -13.00 -4.05
N LEU A 207 1.35 -12.25 -4.76
CA LEU A 207 1.42 -12.25 -6.22
C LEU A 207 2.44 -13.26 -6.77
N GLY A 208 3.15 -13.97 -5.86
CA GLY A 208 4.18 -14.93 -6.21
C GLY A 208 5.51 -14.27 -6.57
N LYS A 209 6.26 -14.88 -7.49
CA LYS A 209 7.54 -14.33 -7.94
C LYS A 209 7.36 -13.02 -8.66
N LEU A 210 8.23 -12.06 -8.36
CA LEU A 210 8.22 -10.73 -8.96
C LEU A 210 8.35 -10.83 -10.49
N LYS A 211 7.40 -10.20 -11.19
CA LYS A 211 7.41 -10.09 -12.66
C LYS A 211 7.64 -8.64 -13.10
N TYR A 212 6.90 -7.71 -12.50
CA TYR A 212 6.93 -6.28 -12.83
C TYR A 212 6.85 -5.45 -11.56
N PHE A 213 7.76 -4.49 -11.42
CA PHE A 213 7.73 -3.54 -10.30
C PHE A 213 8.18 -2.16 -10.77
N LEU A 214 7.36 -1.13 -10.56
CA LEU A 214 7.65 0.25 -10.95
C LEU A 214 8.16 0.42 -12.39
N ARG A 215 7.54 -0.30 -13.34
CA ARG A 215 7.94 -0.39 -14.75
C ARG A 215 9.28 -1.12 -15.01
N LEU A 216 9.84 -1.75 -13.99
CA LEU A 216 10.97 -2.65 -14.12
C LEU A 216 10.45 -4.06 -14.34
N GLU A 217 10.93 -4.74 -15.34
CA GLU A 217 10.62 -6.13 -15.63
C GLU A 217 11.74 -7.02 -15.09
N SER A 218 11.37 -8.04 -14.29
CA SER A 218 12.28 -9.07 -13.84
C SER A 218 12.12 -10.30 -14.73
N GLY A 219 13.20 -10.78 -15.31
CA GLY A 219 13.17 -11.93 -16.21
C GLY A 219 14.44 -12.78 -16.12
N LYS A 220 14.45 -13.90 -16.85
CA LYS A 220 15.63 -14.78 -17.01
C LYS A 220 16.11 -14.71 -18.45
N ILE A 221 17.41 -14.48 -18.66
CA ILE A 221 18.07 -14.65 -19.97
C ILE A 221 18.80 -16.01 -19.98
N LYS A 222 18.80 -16.70 -21.12
CA LYS A 222 19.58 -17.93 -21.31
C LYS A 222 21.06 -17.62 -21.05
N GLY A 223 21.66 -18.23 -20.01
CA GLY A 223 23.03 -17.98 -19.57
C GLY A 223 23.22 -16.99 -18.41
N TRP A 224 22.15 -16.27 -18.02
CA TRP A 224 22.13 -15.41 -16.83
C TRP A 224 20.91 -15.77 -15.99
N ASN A 225 21.08 -15.94 -14.71
CA ASN A 225 20.02 -16.41 -13.82
C ASN A 225 18.88 -15.42 -13.64
N SER A 226 19.13 -14.12 -13.86
CA SER A 226 18.12 -13.06 -13.87
C SER A 226 18.64 -11.78 -14.52
N TYR A 227 17.75 -10.98 -15.10
CA TYR A 227 18.05 -9.64 -15.59
C TYR A 227 16.95 -8.68 -15.16
N ILE A 228 17.28 -7.39 -15.14
CA ILE A 228 16.36 -6.31 -14.88
C ILE A 228 16.33 -5.42 -16.12
N SER A 229 15.18 -5.28 -16.73
CA SER A 229 14.97 -4.43 -17.89
C SER A 229 13.98 -3.33 -17.57
N THR A 230 14.24 -2.10 -18.01
CA THR A 230 13.28 -1.01 -17.94
C THR A 230 12.50 -0.95 -19.25
N LYS A 231 11.26 -1.47 -19.27
CA LYS A 231 10.34 -1.21 -20.39
C LYS A 231 9.68 0.15 -20.19
N ILE A 232 10.11 1.14 -20.94
CA ILE A 232 9.36 2.37 -21.10
C ILE A 232 8.26 2.09 -22.10
N HIS A 233 7.01 1.98 -21.63
CA HIS A 233 5.84 1.98 -22.51
C HIS A 233 5.61 3.39 -23.03
N THR A 234 6.43 3.80 -23.99
CA THR A 234 6.06 4.80 -24.98
C THR A 234 5.44 4.02 -26.13
N GLY A 235 4.21 4.35 -26.51
CA GLY A 235 3.58 3.74 -27.67
C GLY A 235 4.58 3.65 -28.82
N ASN A 236 4.79 2.43 -29.32
CA ASN A 236 5.57 2.11 -30.51
C ASN A 236 7.08 2.34 -30.54
N HIS A 237 7.84 2.13 -29.47
CA HIS A 237 9.26 1.77 -29.65
C HIS A 237 9.83 1.12 -28.37
N LEU A 238 10.32 -0.11 -28.51
CA LEU A 238 11.10 -0.84 -27.52
C LEU A 238 12.53 -0.24 -27.48
N ALA A 239 12.84 0.51 -26.45
CA ALA A 239 14.24 0.80 -26.12
C ALA A 239 14.58 0.04 -24.81
N SER A 240 15.35 -1.05 -24.94
CA SER A 240 15.95 -1.77 -23.83
C SER A 240 17.27 -1.10 -23.49
N MET A 241 17.37 -0.52 -22.30
CA MET A 241 18.66 -0.17 -21.70
C MET A 241 19.01 -1.26 -20.68
N LEU A 242 20.02 -2.05 -21.01
CA LEU A 242 20.71 -2.96 -20.10
C LEU A 242 21.56 -2.13 -19.14
N ILE A 243 21.38 -2.35 -17.83
CA ILE A 243 22.29 -1.91 -16.77
C ILE A 243 22.94 -3.14 -16.19
#